data_fa4d1e5dc609dcefea5c430a1fea116b
#
_entry.id   fa4d1e5dc609dcefea5c430a1fea116b
#
_cell.length_a   1.000
_cell.length_b   1.000
_cell.length_c   1.000
_cell.angle_alpha   90.00
_cell.angle_beta   90.00
_cell.angle_gamma   90.00
#
_symmetry.space_group_name_H-M   'P 1'
#
loop_
_entity.id
_entity.type
_entity.pdbx_description
1 polymer ?
#
loop_
_entity_poly.entity_id
_entity_poly.type
_entity_poly.pdbx_seq_one_letter_code
_entity_poly.pdbx_strand_id
1 'polypeptide(L)'
;MKLSNRDLVLRGLLGVLPTHLERYLRAALGSRCTPERLRLLAGSGGLSDLPDLADLSIQIRVLTARGADGRYRVALPPGLGSKLHEVRRFRNEVVHGGAFDADKTLAALVAVGETLRLIGAEAGRAEVRELIDAIDSGRGAGRTPLDAVGVEVACEPVVSYAHAVAGVAPEVSVRLSLPGRGAGPDLPASVDGRQRLSLASGSRGGQEPPSGVLEVMITLIEDDGGREITEPWHLAWDTSHPVLTGTRTLALDRENLLQVDQPGTAHVRVELRAADGVQSVRRLPGLAVLPPRQWRLAGAEDWAGAALATFVQPGQAAVEALTDEALGIAKHDGGSAGPDVLAAAACTALRRRRIDREDAGPWRSAPSLVRTAAELLDSRRGTVLDVAVLLAGVLVRLGTAPVLLLTPETILVGYRRRGREGRAPASPQEAADLIRRGVMGMIDPRLAVGAAVAVLHGLPGRARGVALEALSDLTLAVPVGAARPGGAVPQPLLE
;
A
#
# COMPACT_ATOMS: atom_id res chain seq x y z
N MET A 1 29.97 26.06 16.54
CA MET A 1 29.58 26.38 15.14
C MET A 1 28.26 25.64 14.89
N LYS A 2 27.17 26.35 14.61
CA LYS A 2 25.88 25.71 14.33
C LYS A 2 25.95 25.12 12.92
N LEU A 3 25.71 23.81 12.80
CA LEU A 3 25.61 23.16 11.49
C LEU A 3 24.37 23.66 10.74
N SER A 4 24.51 23.89 9.45
CA SER A 4 23.32 24.19 8.60
C SER A 4 22.46 22.93 8.41
N ASN A 5 21.22 23.10 8.00
CA ASN A 5 20.34 21.98 7.67
C ASN A 5 20.97 21.05 6.62
N ARG A 6 21.62 21.62 5.62
CA ARG A 6 22.37 20.86 4.60
C ARG A 6 23.52 20.06 5.20
N ASP A 7 24.28 20.65 6.13
CA ASP A 7 25.41 19.96 6.79
C ASP A 7 24.94 18.78 7.63
N LEU A 8 23.79 18.90 8.30
CA LEU A 8 23.16 17.82 9.05
C LEU A 8 22.76 16.66 8.14
N VAL A 9 22.16 16.95 6.99
CA VAL A 9 21.81 15.94 5.98
C VAL A 9 23.05 15.27 5.39
N LEU A 10 24.06 16.05 5.03
CA LEU A 10 25.34 15.52 4.53
C LEU A 10 25.99 14.60 5.56
N ARG A 11 25.99 14.98 6.83
CA ARG A 11 26.56 14.15 7.91
C ARG A 11 25.79 12.84 8.08
N GLY A 12 24.47 12.85 8.04
CA GLY A 12 23.66 11.63 8.10
C GLY A 12 23.85 10.72 6.90
N LEU A 13 23.73 11.28 5.69
CA LEU A 13 23.79 10.53 4.43
C LEU A 13 25.20 10.08 4.03
N LEU A 14 26.20 10.95 4.17
CA LEU A 14 27.56 10.69 3.68
C LEU A 14 28.56 10.38 4.80
N GLY A 15 28.25 10.74 6.05
CA GLY A 15 29.09 10.43 7.20
C GLY A 15 28.69 9.15 7.92
N VAL A 16 27.43 9.05 8.33
CA VAL A 16 26.97 7.93 9.18
C VAL A 16 26.58 6.70 8.37
N LEU A 17 25.66 6.86 7.40
CA LEU A 17 25.03 5.75 6.71
C LEU A 17 26.00 4.85 5.93
N PRO A 18 27.02 5.35 5.18
CA PRO A 18 27.89 4.51 4.36
C PRO A 18 28.67 3.47 5.15
N THR A 19 29.19 3.85 6.32
CA THR A 19 29.96 2.95 7.20
C THR A 19 29.14 1.73 7.62
N HIS A 20 27.87 1.94 7.93
CA HIS A 20 26.98 0.87 8.38
C HIS A 20 26.45 0.03 7.22
N LEU A 21 26.15 0.65 6.07
CA LEU A 21 25.78 -0.08 4.86
C LEU A 21 26.92 -0.94 4.31
N GLU A 22 28.17 -0.48 4.39
CA GLU A 22 29.33 -1.27 4.01
C GLU A 22 29.45 -2.54 4.86
N ARG A 23 29.32 -2.42 6.18
CA ARG A 23 29.33 -3.57 7.10
C ARG A 23 28.21 -4.55 6.77
N TYR A 24 27.00 -4.03 6.56
CA TYR A 24 25.85 -4.84 6.16
C TYR A 24 26.10 -5.56 4.83
N LEU A 25 26.60 -4.85 3.80
CA LEU A 25 26.94 -5.43 2.50
C LEU A 25 27.97 -6.55 2.60
N ARG A 26 29.05 -6.32 3.35
CA ARG A 26 30.08 -7.32 3.59
C ARG A 26 29.52 -8.56 4.29
N ALA A 27 28.66 -8.38 5.27
CA ALA A 27 27.98 -9.48 5.95
C ALA A 27 27.01 -10.22 5.03
N ALA A 28 26.19 -9.51 4.26
CA ALA A 28 25.19 -10.10 3.36
C ALA A 28 25.81 -10.87 2.18
N LEU A 29 26.94 -10.41 1.66
CA LEU A 29 27.67 -11.06 0.55
C LEU A 29 28.66 -12.12 1.04
N GLY A 30 29.17 -12.01 2.27
CA GLY A 30 30.16 -12.92 2.85
C GLY A 30 31.38 -13.07 1.95
N SER A 31 31.83 -14.32 1.69
CA SER A 31 32.96 -14.62 0.79
C SER A 31 32.72 -14.20 -0.67
N ARG A 32 31.50 -13.86 -1.06
CA ARG A 32 31.16 -13.36 -2.40
C ARG A 32 31.32 -11.84 -2.53
N CYS A 33 31.79 -11.15 -1.50
CA CYS A 33 32.09 -9.72 -1.55
C CYS A 33 33.45 -9.49 -2.25
N THR A 34 33.52 -9.83 -3.54
CA THR A 34 34.72 -9.63 -4.37
C THR A 34 34.52 -8.42 -5.29
N PRO A 35 35.62 -7.76 -5.73
CA PRO A 35 35.58 -6.63 -6.65
C PRO A 35 34.78 -6.93 -7.95
N GLU A 36 34.97 -8.13 -8.51
CA GLU A 36 34.30 -8.59 -9.73
C GLU A 36 32.78 -8.71 -9.50
N ARG A 37 32.41 -9.27 -8.35
CA ARG A 37 30.98 -9.42 -7.99
C ARG A 37 30.32 -8.08 -7.75
N LEU A 38 31.01 -7.16 -7.10
CA LEU A 38 30.53 -5.79 -6.87
C LEU A 38 30.33 -5.02 -8.18
N ARG A 39 31.27 -5.14 -9.14
CA ARG A 39 31.10 -4.57 -10.50
C ARG A 39 29.87 -5.14 -11.18
N LEU A 40 29.69 -6.46 -11.14
CA LEU A 40 28.53 -7.12 -11.73
C LEU A 40 27.21 -6.63 -11.12
N LEU A 41 27.17 -6.42 -9.80
CA LEU A 41 25.98 -5.93 -9.09
C LEU A 41 25.75 -4.44 -9.34
N ALA A 42 26.79 -3.63 -9.39
CA ALA A 42 26.70 -2.20 -9.64
C ALA A 42 26.31 -1.85 -11.08
N GLY A 43 26.39 -2.82 -12.01
CA GLY A 43 26.10 -2.64 -13.44
C GLY A 43 27.32 -2.10 -14.21
N SER A 44 27.52 -2.58 -15.44
CA SER A 44 28.67 -2.30 -16.32
C SER A 44 28.74 -0.88 -16.93
N GLY A 45 27.99 0.08 -16.40
CA GLY A 45 27.97 1.45 -16.90
C GLY A 45 29.10 2.32 -16.36
N GLY A 46 30.30 2.24 -16.95
CA GLY A 46 31.32 3.29 -16.85
C GLY A 46 32.19 3.32 -15.60
N LEU A 47 32.27 2.24 -14.82
CA LEU A 47 33.25 2.15 -13.73
C LEU A 47 34.57 1.59 -14.28
N SER A 48 35.49 2.48 -14.67
CA SER A 48 36.87 2.12 -15.01
C SER A 48 37.66 1.62 -13.81
N ASP A 49 37.30 2.05 -12.60
CA ASP A 49 37.98 1.74 -11.36
C ASP A 49 37.23 0.76 -10.47
N LEU A 50 37.93 0.22 -9.46
CA LEU A 50 37.31 -0.63 -8.44
C LEU A 50 36.18 0.11 -7.73
N PRO A 51 34.96 -0.51 -7.58
CA PRO A 51 33.87 0.12 -6.86
C PRO A 51 34.30 0.42 -5.42
N ASP A 52 34.33 1.68 -5.05
CA ASP A 52 34.58 2.08 -3.67
C ASP A 52 33.32 1.82 -2.84
N LEU A 53 33.39 0.86 -1.93
CA LEU A 53 32.27 0.55 -1.02
C LEU A 53 32.04 1.64 0.03
N ALA A 54 32.89 2.65 0.13
CA ALA A 54 32.62 3.84 0.95
C ALA A 54 31.64 4.80 0.24
N ASP A 55 31.45 4.69 -1.08
CA ASP A 55 30.49 5.52 -1.82
C ASP A 55 29.05 5.00 -1.64
N LEU A 56 28.21 5.82 -1.02
CA LEU A 56 26.79 5.54 -0.80
C LEU A 56 26.04 5.20 -2.09
N SER A 57 26.39 5.84 -3.23
CA SER A 57 25.71 5.57 -4.51
C SER A 57 26.01 4.16 -5.01
N ILE A 58 27.25 3.70 -4.81
CA ILE A 58 27.65 2.33 -5.17
C ILE A 58 26.96 1.33 -4.26
N GLN A 59 26.94 1.59 -2.94
CA GLN A 59 26.27 0.74 -1.97
C GLN A 59 24.78 0.57 -2.31
N ILE A 60 24.06 1.67 -2.55
CA ILE A 60 22.65 1.64 -2.91
C ILE A 60 22.45 0.88 -4.24
N ARG A 61 23.27 1.12 -5.24
CA ARG A 61 23.20 0.43 -6.54
C ARG A 61 23.38 -1.07 -6.40
N VAL A 62 24.36 -1.51 -5.61
CA VAL A 62 24.63 -2.94 -5.33
C VAL A 62 23.43 -3.58 -4.60
N LEU A 63 22.92 -2.93 -3.54
CA LEU A 63 21.79 -3.44 -2.77
C LEU A 63 20.50 -3.47 -3.58
N THR A 64 20.26 -2.48 -4.44
CA THR A 64 19.02 -2.40 -5.24
C THR A 64 19.12 -3.09 -6.61
N ALA A 65 20.28 -3.74 -6.91
CA ALA A 65 20.47 -4.50 -8.15
C ALA A 65 19.44 -5.65 -8.25
N ARG A 66 18.76 -5.72 -9.40
CA ARG A 66 17.75 -6.76 -9.67
C ARG A 66 18.29 -7.78 -10.69
N GLY A 67 17.85 -9.01 -10.55
CA GLY A 67 18.04 -10.06 -11.55
C GLY A 67 17.07 -9.91 -12.72
N ALA A 68 17.22 -10.76 -13.74
CA ALA A 68 16.26 -10.86 -14.84
C ALA A 68 14.85 -11.28 -14.35
N ASP A 69 14.76 -11.90 -13.20
CA ASP A 69 13.54 -12.30 -12.50
C ASP A 69 12.89 -11.14 -11.70
N GLY A 70 13.43 -9.93 -11.77
CA GLY A 70 12.97 -8.76 -11.04
C GLY A 70 13.28 -8.76 -9.53
N ARG A 71 13.86 -9.84 -8.99
CA ARG A 71 14.23 -9.94 -7.56
C ARG A 71 15.55 -9.24 -7.27
N TYR A 72 15.72 -8.76 -6.05
CA TYR A 72 17.00 -8.22 -5.61
C TYR A 72 18.06 -9.32 -5.62
N ARG A 73 19.24 -9.01 -6.17
CA ARG A 73 20.38 -9.95 -6.22
C ARG A 73 21.06 -10.16 -4.87
N VAL A 74 20.82 -9.24 -3.94
CA VAL A 74 21.21 -9.33 -2.53
C VAL A 74 19.92 -9.52 -1.74
N ALA A 75 19.88 -10.47 -0.82
CA ALA A 75 18.73 -10.66 0.06
C ALA A 75 18.59 -9.43 0.98
N LEU A 76 17.48 -8.73 0.87
CA LEU A 76 17.19 -7.53 1.66
C LEU A 76 16.09 -7.82 2.69
N PRO A 77 16.19 -7.23 3.89
CA PRO A 77 15.05 -7.16 4.81
C PRO A 77 13.83 -6.50 4.15
N PRO A 78 12.61 -6.91 4.52
CA PRO A 78 11.39 -6.27 4.02
C PRO A 78 11.43 -4.75 4.23
N GLY A 79 11.11 -3.98 3.18
CA GLY A 79 11.08 -2.52 3.22
C GLY A 79 12.43 -1.83 2.99
N LEU A 80 13.58 -2.52 3.10
CA LEU A 80 14.89 -1.88 2.91
C LEU A 80 15.06 -1.31 1.50
N GLY A 81 14.58 -2.02 0.48
CA GLY A 81 14.71 -1.57 -0.92
C GLY A 81 14.03 -0.22 -1.15
N SER A 82 12.81 -0.02 -0.66
CA SER A 82 12.09 1.27 -0.78
C SER A 82 12.80 2.39 -0.02
N LYS A 83 13.30 2.12 1.19
CA LYS A 83 14.06 3.10 1.96
C LYS A 83 15.38 3.50 1.30
N LEU A 84 16.06 2.58 0.64
CA LEU A 84 17.28 2.89 -0.14
C LEU A 84 16.97 3.78 -1.36
N HIS A 85 15.80 3.65 -1.98
CA HIS A 85 15.38 4.57 -3.05
C HIS A 85 15.10 5.97 -2.51
N GLU A 86 14.46 6.09 -1.34
CA GLU A 86 14.21 7.35 -0.66
C GLU A 86 15.53 8.04 -0.27
N VAL A 87 16.46 7.31 0.35
CA VAL A 87 17.81 7.79 0.66
C VAL A 87 18.55 8.27 -0.59
N ARG A 88 18.44 7.53 -1.72
CA ARG A 88 19.04 7.95 -3.00
C ARG A 88 18.49 9.27 -3.50
N ARG A 89 17.18 9.50 -3.37
CA ARG A 89 16.54 10.78 -3.73
C ARG A 89 17.17 11.93 -2.94
N PHE A 90 17.19 11.83 -1.61
CA PHE A 90 17.79 12.86 -0.75
C PHE A 90 19.28 13.08 -1.01
N ARG A 91 20.03 12.00 -1.25
CA ARG A 91 21.46 12.09 -1.60
C ARG A 91 21.65 12.87 -2.91
N ASN A 92 20.91 12.55 -3.94
CA ASN A 92 21.02 13.25 -5.22
C ASN A 92 20.67 14.73 -5.04
N GLU A 93 19.63 15.02 -4.31
CA GLU A 93 19.18 16.39 -4.10
C GLU A 93 20.20 17.22 -3.31
N VAL A 94 20.77 16.69 -2.22
CA VAL A 94 21.77 17.42 -1.42
C VAL A 94 23.07 17.64 -2.19
N VAL A 95 23.49 16.67 -3.02
CA VAL A 95 24.71 16.77 -3.84
C VAL A 95 24.53 17.78 -4.97
N HIS A 96 23.37 17.84 -5.60
CA HIS A 96 23.08 18.79 -6.69
C HIS A 96 22.63 20.19 -6.21
N GLY A 97 22.82 20.52 -4.94
CA GLY A 97 22.61 21.87 -4.42
C GLY A 97 21.16 22.17 -4.03
N GLY A 98 20.30 21.17 -3.90
CA GLY A 98 18.93 21.34 -3.42
C GLY A 98 18.85 22.03 -2.07
N ALA A 99 17.85 22.90 -1.89
CA ALA A 99 17.60 23.55 -0.61
C ALA A 99 16.97 22.54 0.39
N PHE A 100 17.48 22.59 1.62
CA PHE A 100 16.97 21.79 2.74
C PHE A 100 16.47 22.73 3.83
N ASP A 101 15.16 22.85 3.96
CA ASP A 101 14.53 23.40 5.16
C ASP A 101 14.57 22.42 6.32
N ALA A 102 14.06 22.80 7.46
CA ALA A 102 14.09 21.95 8.65
C ALA A 102 13.24 20.66 8.50
N ASP A 103 12.11 20.73 7.80
CA ASP A 103 11.22 19.58 7.62
C ASP A 103 11.81 18.57 6.65
N LYS A 104 12.37 19.02 5.56
CA LYS A 104 13.05 18.19 4.58
C LYS A 104 14.34 17.58 5.15
N THR A 105 15.05 18.31 6.00
CA THR A 105 16.20 17.83 6.75
C THR A 105 15.80 16.70 7.69
N LEU A 106 14.70 16.89 8.42
CA LEU A 106 14.16 15.86 9.31
C LEU A 106 13.74 14.61 8.52
N ALA A 107 13.01 14.79 7.40
CA ALA A 107 12.60 13.67 6.55
C ALA A 107 13.81 12.86 6.04
N ALA A 108 14.87 13.54 5.60
CA ALA A 108 16.09 12.87 5.14
C ALA A 108 16.77 12.08 6.27
N LEU A 109 16.89 12.64 7.47
CA LEU A 109 17.50 11.97 8.61
C LEU A 109 16.62 10.82 9.14
N VAL A 110 15.30 10.95 9.11
CA VAL A 110 14.38 9.85 9.42
C VAL A 110 14.54 8.69 8.44
N ALA A 111 14.67 8.96 7.13
CA ALA A 111 14.91 7.92 6.13
C ALA A 111 16.25 7.18 6.38
N VAL A 112 17.30 7.91 6.77
CA VAL A 112 18.59 7.33 7.20
C VAL A 112 18.42 6.47 8.44
N GLY A 113 17.75 6.97 9.47
CA GLY A 113 17.49 6.26 10.73
C GLY A 113 16.71 4.97 10.54
N GLU A 114 15.68 4.99 9.69
CA GLU A 114 14.90 3.79 9.34
C GLU A 114 15.72 2.78 8.52
N THR A 115 16.58 3.25 7.61
CA THR A 115 17.52 2.38 6.90
C THR A 115 18.45 1.66 7.87
N LEU A 116 19.02 2.39 8.82
CA LEU A 116 19.91 1.85 9.86
C LEU A 116 19.17 0.86 10.77
N ARG A 117 17.92 1.12 11.13
CA ARG A 117 17.08 0.19 11.89
C ARG A 117 16.85 -1.12 11.13
N LEU A 118 16.53 -1.05 9.83
CA LEU A 118 16.28 -2.23 9.01
C LEU A 118 17.51 -3.12 8.83
N ILE A 119 18.72 -2.55 8.89
CA ILE A 119 19.98 -3.31 8.84
C ILE A 119 20.54 -3.66 10.22
N GLY A 120 19.84 -3.34 11.31
CA GLY A 120 20.28 -3.65 12.68
C GLY A 120 21.45 -2.79 13.19
N ALA A 121 21.68 -1.59 12.62
CA ALA A 121 22.80 -0.72 12.96
C ALA A 121 22.43 0.27 14.07
N GLU A 122 22.27 -0.20 15.32
CA GLU A 122 21.80 0.61 16.45
C GLU A 122 22.75 1.78 16.80
N ALA A 123 24.07 1.59 16.68
CA ALA A 123 25.05 2.67 16.91
C ALA A 123 24.84 3.84 15.92
N GLY A 124 24.72 3.54 14.62
CA GLY A 124 24.47 4.57 13.60
C GLY A 124 23.10 5.23 13.80
N ARG A 125 22.10 4.47 14.27
CA ARG A 125 20.78 5.02 14.59
C ARG A 125 20.85 6.01 15.76
N ALA A 126 21.67 5.75 16.77
CA ALA A 126 21.91 6.68 17.87
C ALA A 126 22.56 7.99 17.37
N GLU A 127 23.58 7.89 16.50
CA GLU A 127 24.22 9.07 15.89
C GLU A 127 23.23 9.92 15.08
N VAL A 128 22.36 9.29 14.28
CA VAL A 128 21.32 10.00 13.51
C VAL A 128 20.30 10.67 14.43
N ARG A 129 19.98 10.05 15.57
CA ARG A 129 19.09 10.67 16.56
C ARG A 129 19.70 11.95 17.14
N GLU A 130 21.01 11.97 17.39
CA GLU A 130 21.71 13.19 17.83
C GLU A 130 21.64 14.31 16.76
N LEU A 131 21.70 13.96 15.46
CA LEU A 131 21.53 14.94 14.38
C LEU A 131 20.08 15.48 14.33
N ILE A 132 19.08 14.64 14.55
CA ILE A 132 17.68 15.07 14.67
C ILE A 132 17.50 15.98 15.88
N ASP A 133 18.06 15.63 17.04
CA ASP A 133 18.03 16.45 18.25
C ASP A 133 18.72 17.81 18.04
N ALA A 134 19.75 17.88 17.18
CA ALA A 134 20.42 19.14 16.83
C ALA A 134 19.54 20.06 15.98
N ILE A 135 18.69 19.52 15.08
CA ILE A 135 17.66 20.29 14.37
C ILE A 135 16.67 20.87 15.39
N ASP A 136 16.20 20.05 16.30
CA ASP A 136 15.27 20.45 17.34
C ASP A 136 15.86 21.49 18.29
N SER A 137 17.14 21.41 18.62
CA SER A 137 17.88 22.40 19.41
C SER A 137 18.04 23.74 18.66
N GLY A 138 18.20 23.66 17.33
CA GLY A 138 18.24 24.84 16.44
C GLY A 138 16.89 25.56 16.32
N ARG A 139 15.80 24.83 16.41
CA ARG A 139 14.42 25.34 16.45
C ARG A 139 14.08 26.02 17.79
N GLY A 140 14.88 25.83 18.84
CA GLY A 140 14.61 26.34 20.20
C GLY A 140 14.47 27.85 20.31
N ALA A 141 14.91 28.66 19.33
CA ALA A 141 14.73 30.10 19.31
C ALA A 141 13.35 30.56 18.76
N GLY A 142 12.52 29.61 18.26
CA GLY A 142 11.18 29.90 17.71
C GLY A 142 10.12 28.86 18.10
N ARG A 143 10.40 28.01 19.10
CA ARG A 143 9.41 27.03 19.60
C ARG A 143 8.24 27.73 20.25
N THR A 144 7.07 27.39 19.78
CA THR A 144 5.82 27.83 20.39
C THR A 144 5.38 26.84 21.48
N PRO A 145 4.55 27.25 22.44
CA PRO A 145 3.94 26.32 23.41
C PRO A 145 3.20 25.15 22.73
N LEU A 146 2.70 25.39 21.50
CA LEU A 146 2.03 24.36 20.69
C LEU A 146 2.97 23.23 20.26
N ASP A 147 4.28 23.48 20.19
CA ASP A 147 5.28 22.48 19.83
C ASP A 147 5.50 21.40 20.89
N ALA A 148 5.02 21.62 22.11
CA ALA A 148 5.06 20.64 23.17
C ALA A 148 3.87 19.69 23.18
N VAL A 149 2.85 19.92 22.35
CA VAL A 149 1.68 19.06 22.21
C VAL A 149 2.07 17.72 21.62
N GLY A 150 1.76 16.63 22.28
CA GLY A 150 1.87 15.26 21.75
C GLY A 150 0.77 14.99 20.75
N VAL A 151 1.13 14.39 19.61
CA VAL A 151 0.19 14.04 18.53
C VAL A 151 0.32 12.57 18.20
N GLU A 152 -0.78 11.84 18.30
CA GLU A 152 -0.92 10.46 17.84
C GLU A 152 -2.08 10.38 16.86
N VAL A 153 -1.89 9.66 15.76
CA VAL A 153 -2.92 9.43 14.74
C VAL A 153 -2.93 7.97 14.35
N ALA A 154 -4.11 7.39 14.22
CA ALA A 154 -4.30 6.08 13.62
C ALA A 154 -5.16 6.24 12.36
N CYS A 155 -4.73 5.65 11.25
CA CYS A 155 -5.42 5.72 9.97
C CYS A 155 -5.06 4.51 9.07
N GLU A 156 -5.76 4.38 7.95
CA GLU A 156 -5.46 3.36 6.97
C GLU A 156 -4.06 3.56 6.35
N PRO A 157 -3.27 2.48 6.19
CA PRO A 157 -1.87 2.59 5.73
C PRO A 157 -1.72 2.90 4.24
N VAL A 158 -2.80 2.75 3.46
CA VAL A 158 -2.82 2.94 2.00
C VAL A 158 -4.08 3.64 1.59
N VAL A 159 -3.95 4.65 0.74
CA VAL A 159 -5.06 5.31 0.05
C VAL A 159 -4.84 5.28 -1.46
N SER A 160 -5.92 5.29 -2.24
CA SER A 160 -5.86 5.31 -3.70
C SER A 160 -7.15 5.85 -4.30
N TYR A 161 -7.11 6.17 -5.59
CA TYR A 161 -8.29 6.52 -6.36
C TYR A 161 -9.38 5.42 -6.32
N ALA A 162 -8.97 4.15 -6.30
CA ALA A 162 -9.90 3.02 -6.20
C ALA A 162 -10.73 3.05 -4.92
N HIS A 163 -10.17 3.46 -3.77
CA HIS A 163 -10.92 3.65 -2.54
C HIS A 163 -11.95 4.77 -2.66
N ALA A 164 -11.56 5.91 -3.27
CA ALA A 164 -12.47 7.02 -3.51
C ALA A 164 -13.63 6.63 -4.44
N VAL A 165 -13.36 5.85 -5.51
CA VAL A 165 -14.38 5.32 -6.42
C VAL A 165 -15.29 4.32 -5.71
N ALA A 166 -14.74 3.49 -4.82
CA ALA A 166 -15.54 2.57 -4.00
C ALA A 166 -16.49 3.27 -3.04
N GLY A 167 -16.35 4.58 -2.84
CA GLY A 167 -17.11 5.35 -1.86
C GLY A 167 -16.71 5.02 -0.42
N VAL A 168 -15.54 4.43 -0.21
CA VAL A 168 -14.97 4.24 1.12
C VAL A 168 -14.03 5.39 1.45
N ALA A 169 -14.02 5.76 2.71
CA ALA A 169 -13.23 6.88 3.18
C ALA A 169 -12.44 6.46 4.43
N PRO A 170 -11.16 6.88 4.57
CA PRO A 170 -10.34 6.47 5.70
C PRO A 170 -10.91 7.01 7.00
N GLU A 171 -10.98 6.15 8.00
CA GLU A 171 -11.25 6.58 9.35
C GLU A 171 -9.96 7.01 10.01
N VAL A 172 -9.92 8.27 10.43
CA VAL A 172 -8.77 8.87 11.11
C VAL A 172 -9.12 9.09 12.57
N SER A 173 -8.37 8.45 13.44
CA SER A 173 -8.45 8.68 14.89
C SER A 173 -7.26 9.53 15.34
N VAL A 174 -7.51 10.58 16.09
CA VAL A 174 -6.47 11.47 16.63
C VAL A 174 -6.51 11.49 18.15
N ARG A 175 -5.33 11.59 18.75
CA ARG A 175 -5.14 11.90 20.17
C ARG A 175 -4.11 13.01 20.29
N LEU A 176 -4.52 14.12 20.90
CA LEU A 176 -3.65 15.23 21.25
C LEU A 176 -3.49 15.24 22.77
N SER A 177 -2.29 15.53 23.27
CA SER A 177 -2.02 15.54 24.71
C SER A 177 -1.12 16.71 25.10
N LEU A 178 -1.44 17.36 26.23
CA LEU A 178 -0.57 18.37 26.80
C LEU A 178 0.62 17.71 27.52
N PRO A 179 1.80 18.36 27.50
CA PRO A 179 2.99 17.83 28.16
C PRO A 179 2.78 17.71 29.67
N GLY A 180 3.19 16.55 30.23
CA GLY A 180 3.16 16.31 31.68
C GLY A 180 1.79 16.08 32.32
N ARG A 181 0.70 16.16 31.59
CA ARG A 181 -0.67 16.06 32.14
C ARG A 181 -1.50 14.88 31.62
N GLY A 182 -0.95 13.96 30.89
CA GLY A 182 -1.79 12.97 30.24
C GLY A 182 -1.22 11.57 30.09
N ALA A 183 -1.27 10.77 31.16
CA ALA A 183 -1.34 9.32 31.01
C ALA A 183 -2.82 8.91 30.87
N GLY A 184 -3.44 9.28 29.76
CA GLY A 184 -4.71 8.69 29.32
C GLY A 184 -4.45 7.39 28.55
N PRO A 185 -5.47 6.54 28.35
CA PRO A 185 -5.31 5.35 27.55
C PRO A 185 -4.76 5.72 26.18
N ASP A 186 -3.71 5.02 25.75
CA ASP A 186 -3.17 5.14 24.40
C ASP A 186 -4.27 4.89 23.36
N LEU A 187 -4.13 5.49 22.18
CA LEU A 187 -4.91 5.00 21.03
C LEU A 187 -4.70 3.48 20.94
N PRO A 188 -5.75 2.69 20.76
CA PRO A 188 -5.62 1.24 20.69
C PRO A 188 -4.52 0.90 19.69
N ALA A 189 -3.58 0.05 20.10
CA ALA A 189 -2.57 -0.49 19.19
C ALA A 189 -3.32 -1.15 18.04
N SER A 190 -2.94 -0.82 16.80
CA SER A 190 -3.53 -1.25 15.52
C SER A 190 -4.70 -2.25 15.67
N VAL A 191 -5.89 -1.74 15.90
CA VAL A 191 -7.11 -2.53 15.76
C VAL A 191 -7.42 -2.51 14.26
N ASP A 192 -7.64 -3.68 13.67
CA ASP A 192 -8.13 -3.87 12.31
C ASP A 192 -7.21 -3.40 11.16
N GLY A 193 -5.88 -3.53 11.30
CA GLY A 193 -4.95 -3.26 10.19
C GLY A 193 -4.59 -1.79 10.00
N ARG A 194 -5.06 -0.87 10.85
CA ARG A 194 -4.71 0.56 10.80
C ARG A 194 -3.29 0.81 11.30
N GLN A 195 -2.63 1.78 10.71
CA GLN A 195 -1.29 2.20 11.10
C GLN A 195 -1.37 3.30 12.16
N ARG A 196 -0.62 3.14 13.26
CA ARG A 196 -0.42 4.19 14.27
C ARG A 196 0.80 5.03 13.91
N LEU A 197 0.61 6.32 13.85
CA LEU A 197 1.64 7.34 13.65
C LEU A 197 1.73 8.18 14.91
N SER A 198 2.93 8.39 15.45
CA SER A 198 3.10 9.21 16.66
C SER A 198 4.29 10.15 16.53
N LEU A 199 4.11 11.37 16.97
CA LEU A 199 5.18 12.30 17.28
C LEU A 199 5.20 12.48 18.79
N ALA A 200 6.27 12.02 19.40
CA ALA A 200 6.46 12.16 20.84
C ALA A 200 6.52 13.65 21.23
N SER A 201 5.85 14.01 22.31
CA SER A 201 6.01 15.32 22.93
C SER A 201 7.45 15.47 23.37
N GLY A 202 8.17 16.44 22.83
CA GLY A 202 9.50 16.80 23.31
C GLY A 202 9.43 17.44 24.69
N SER A 203 9.20 16.66 25.74
CA SER A 203 9.23 17.15 27.14
C SER A 203 10.68 17.43 27.56
N ARG A 204 11.19 18.61 27.26
CA ARG A 204 12.30 19.20 28.02
C ARG A 204 11.80 20.43 28.74
N GLY A 205 11.94 20.40 30.06
CA GLY A 205 11.36 21.27 31.06
C GLY A 205 11.27 22.76 30.74
N GLY A 206 10.22 23.38 31.20
CA GLY A 206 10.08 24.80 31.42
C GLY A 206 9.14 25.57 30.50
N GLN A 207 8.55 24.97 29.47
CA GLN A 207 7.52 25.68 28.69
C GLN A 207 6.13 25.48 29.33
N GLU A 208 5.44 26.58 29.60
CA GLU A 208 4.04 26.53 30.00
C GLU A 208 3.21 25.90 28.85
N PRO A 209 2.31 24.97 29.18
CA PRO A 209 1.43 24.40 28.15
C PRO A 209 0.52 25.48 27.56
N PRO A 210 0.08 25.34 26.30
CA PRO A 210 -0.86 26.26 25.69
C PRO A 210 -2.14 26.32 26.55
N SER A 211 -2.70 27.53 26.70
CA SER A 211 -3.94 27.77 27.44
C SER A 211 -5.02 28.31 26.53
N GLY A 212 -6.27 27.96 26.77
CA GLY A 212 -7.43 28.40 26.01
C GLY A 212 -7.92 27.38 24.99
N VAL A 213 -8.66 27.83 23.99
CA VAL A 213 -9.18 27.00 22.92
C VAL A 213 -8.22 26.99 21.74
N LEU A 214 -7.82 25.80 21.29
CA LEU A 214 -7.03 25.58 20.10
C LEU A 214 -7.93 25.15 18.95
N GLU A 215 -7.71 25.73 17.76
CA GLU A 215 -8.23 25.18 16.51
C GLU A 215 -7.26 24.09 16.02
N VAL A 216 -7.80 22.93 15.68
CA VAL A 216 -7.04 21.80 15.16
C VAL A 216 -7.57 21.45 13.78
N MET A 217 -6.69 21.38 12.79
CA MET A 217 -7.02 20.94 11.44
C MET A 217 -6.21 19.71 11.08
N ILE A 218 -6.85 18.70 10.54
CA ILE A 218 -6.24 17.41 10.17
C ILE A 218 -6.54 17.15 8.69
N THR A 219 -5.50 16.90 7.91
CA THR A 219 -5.60 16.64 6.46
C THR A 219 -4.57 15.58 6.06
N LEU A 220 -4.88 14.75 5.07
CA LEU A 220 -3.92 13.86 4.43
C LEU A 220 -3.34 14.57 3.20
N ILE A 221 -2.02 14.60 3.09
CA ILE A 221 -1.32 15.32 2.02
C ILE A 221 -0.31 14.39 1.36
N GLU A 222 -0.31 14.33 0.03
CA GLU A 222 0.69 13.64 -0.76
C GLU A 222 2.05 14.36 -0.65
N ASP A 223 3.13 13.57 -0.47
CA ASP A 223 4.46 14.15 -0.22
C ASP A 223 5.09 14.78 -1.47
N ASP A 224 4.88 14.19 -2.65
CA ASP A 224 5.56 14.61 -3.88
C ASP A 224 4.93 15.85 -4.54
N GLY A 225 3.61 15.99 -4.50
CA GLY A 225 2.89 17.10 -5.11
C GLY A 225 2.34 18.13 -4.11
N GLY A 226 2.37 17.83 -2.81
CA GLY A 226 1.74 18.64 -1.78
C GLY A 226 0.22 18.72 -1.90
N ARG A 227 -0.39 17.78 -2.62
CA ARG A 227 -1.83 17.74 -2.89
C ARG A 227 -2.59 17.25 -1.67
N GLU A 228 -3.66 17.92 -1.31
CA GLU A 228 -4.59 17.45 -0.29
C GLU A 228 -5.41 16.29 -0.85
N ILE A 229 -5.30 15.12 -0.24
CA ILE A 229 -6.03 13.91 -0.68
C ILE A 229 -7.30 13.64 0.11
N THR A 230 -7.56 14.45 1.13
CA THR A 230 -8.82 14.45 1.89
C THR A 230 -9.30 15.87 2.14
N GLU A 231 -10.61 16.00 2.39
CA GLU A 231 -11.13 17.22 2.99
C GLU A 231 -10.53 17.45 4.38
N PRO A 232 -10.29 18.72 4.78
CA PRO A 232 -9.77 19.03 6.11
C PRO A 232 -10.80 18.75 7.21
N TRP A 233 -10.34 18.16 8.31
CA TRP A 233 -11.13 17.94 9.50
C TRP A 233 -10.81 19.00 10.56
N HIS A 234 -11.77 19.85 10.88
CA HIS A 234 -11.64 20.89 11.91
C HIS A 234 -12.19 20.43 13.26
N LEU A 235 -11.42 20.67 14.32
CA LEU A 235 -11.75 20.41 15.71
C LEU A 235 -11.44 21.66 16.55
N ALA A 236 -12.17 21.83 17.64
CA ALA A 236 -11.83 22.79 18.71
C ALA A 236 -11.40 21.99 19.95
N TRP A 237 -10.26 22.36 20.52
CA TRP A 237 -9.73 21.74 21.74
C TRP A 237 -9.59 22.75 22.87
N ASP A 238 -10.42 22.62 23.90
CA ASP A 238 -10.25 23.34 25.15
C ASP A 238 -9.14 22.68 26.00
N THR A 239 -8.02 23.39 26.13
CA THR A 239 -6.84 22.89 26.86
C THR A 239 -7.01 22.79 28.38
N SER A 240 -8.14 23.20 28.92
CA SER A 240 -8.53 22.83 30.31
C SER A 240 -8.63 21.30 30.47
N HIS A 241 -8.91 20.58 29.35
CA HIS A 241 -8.86 19.13 29.24
C HIS A 241 -7.51 18.70 28.70
N PRO A 242 -6.69 17.94 29.45
CA PRO A 242 -5.31 17.65 29.08
C PRO A 242 -5.16 16.75 27.84
N VAL A 243 -6.24 16.10 27.41
CA VAL A 243 -6.27 15.19 26.26
C VAL A 243 -7.51 15.48 25.42
N LEU A 244 -7.32 15.60 24.10
CA LEU A 244 -8.38 15.54 23.11
C LEU A 244 -8.27 14.23 22.35
N THR A 245 -9.38 13.50 22.23
CA THR A 245 -9.50 12.36 21.32
C THR A 245 -10.66 12.58 20.36
N GLY A 246 -10.49 12.16 19.13
CA GLY A 246 -11.54 12.23 18.14
C GLY A 246 -11.35 11.17 17.08
N THR A 247 -12.42 10.78 16.42
CA THR A 247 -12.42 9.87 15.28
C THR A 247 -13.37 10.39 14.22
N ARG A 248 -12.92 10.44 12.98
CA ARG A 248 -13.74 10.87 11.84
C ARG A 248 -13.34 10.14 10.57
N THR A 249 -14.33 9.87 9.75
CA THR A 249 -14.15 9.42 8.38
C THR A 249 -13.92 10.65 7.49
N LEU A 250 -12.80 10.69 6.75
CA LEU A 250 -12.42 11.80 5.89
C LEU A 250 -12.75 11.47 4.43
N ALA A 251 -13.53 12.33 3.78
CA ALA A 251 -13.82 12.16 2.36
C ALA A 251 -12.53 12.27 1.51
N LEU A 252 -12.34 11.33 0.60
CA LEU A 252 -11.20 11.31 -0.32
C LEU A 252 -11.45 12.22 -1.51
N ASP A 253 -10.47 13.04 -1.86
CA ASP A 253 -10.48 13.87 -3.05
C ASP A 253 -10.14 13.02 -4.29
N ARG A 254 -11.17 12.76 -5.11
CA ARG A 254 -11.05 11.93 -6.32
C ARG A 254 -10.17 12.58 -7.38
N GLU A 255 -10.28 13.89 -7.56
CA GLU A 255 -9.54 14.62 -8.60
C GLU A 255 -8.06 14.60 -8.30
N ASN A 256 -7.68 14.87 -7.06
CA ASN A 256 -6.29 14.84 -6.62
C ASN A 256 -5.69 13.43 -6.65
N LEU A 257 -6.46 12.42 -6.24
CA LEU A 257 -6.00 11.02 -6.30
C LEU A 257 -5.88 10.48 -7.73
N LEU A 258 -6.67 11.02 -8.67
CA LEU A 258 -6.58 10.67 -10.09
C LEU A 258 -5.25 11.12 -10.71
N GLN A 259 -4.66 12.21 -10.21
CA GLN A 259 -3.40 12.79 -10.70
C GLN A 259 -2.14 12.08 -10.17
N VAL A 260 -2.30 11.02 -9.38
CA VAL A 260 -1.17 10.25 -8.85
C VAL A 260 -0.68 9.28 -9.93
N ASP A 261 0.45 9.59 -10.56
CA ASP A 261 1.01 8.80 -11.68
C ASP A 261 1.88 7.63 -11.19
N GLN A 262 2.53 7.77 -10.04
CA GLN A 262 3.45 6.79 -9.49
C GLN A 262 3.12 6.49 -8.03
N PRO A 263 3.42 5.27 -7.53
CA PRO A 263 3.30 4.98 -6.11
C PRO A 263 4.13 5.97 -5.30
N GLY A 264 3.49 6.66 -4.39
CA GLY A 264 4.08 7.68 -3.55
C GLY A 264 3.80 7.46 -2.07
N THR A 265 4.18 8.44 -1.29
CA THR A 265 3.89 8.52 0.14
C THR A 265 3.03 9.75 0.45
N ALA A 266 2.32 9.68 1.56
CA ALA A 266 1.58 10.78 2.12
C ALA A 266 1.83 10.86 3.62
N HIS A 267 1.52 12.01 4.18
CA HIS A 267 1.56 12.25 5.61
C HIS A 267 0.22 12.78 6.11
N VAL A 268 -0.06 12.54 7.38
CA VAL A 268 -1.12 13.25 8.09
C VAL A 268 -0.54 14.58 8.54
N ARG A 269 -1.13 15.67 8.07
CA ARG A 269 -0.83 17.04 8.50
C ARG A 269 -1.78 17.43 9.61
N VAL A 270 -1.25 17.78 10.77
CA VAL A 270 -2.01 18.30 11.92
C VAL A 270 -1.54 19.74 12.15
N GLU A 271 -2.44 20.67 11.97
CA GLU A 271 -2.21 22.09 12.28
C GLU A 271 -2.88 22.44 13.59
N LEU A 272 -2.14 23.08 14.47
CA LEU A 272 -2.62 23.62 15.73
C LEU A 272 -2.55 25.14 15.66
N ARG A 273 -3.63 25.83 15.95
CA ARG A 273 -3.69 27.31 15.98
C ARG A 273 -4.29 27.78 17.30
N ALA A 274 -3.58 28.67 17.97
CA ALA A 274 -4.06 29.34 19.16
C ALA A 274 -4.79 30.65 18.79
N ALA A 275 -5.61 31.17 19.70
CA ALA A 275 -6.41 32.38 19.50
C ALA A 275 -5.56 33.65 19.27
N ASP A 276 -4.31 33.67 19.76
CA ASP A 276 -3.33 34.73 19.55
C ASP A 276 -2.64 34.69 18.18
N GLY A 277 -3.02 33.71 17.33
CA GLY A 277 -2.46 33.53 15.99
C GLY A 277 -1.19 32.68 15.95
N VAL A 278 -0.70 32.20 17.09
CA VAL A 278 0.42 31.23 17.12
C VAL A 278 -0.02 29.93 16.46
N GLN A 279 0.82 29.42 15.56
CA GLN A 279 0.53 28.22 14.78
C GLN A 279 1.67 27.21 14.87
N SER A 280 1.33 25.94 14.90
CA SER A 280 2.27 24.81 14.78
C SER A 280 1.73 23.77 13.82
N VAL A 281 2.60 23.24 12.95
CA VAL A 281 2.27 22.22 11.96
C VAL A 281 3.06 20.95 12.27
N ARG A 282 2.36 19.84 12.33
CA ARG A 282 2.93 18.51 12.51
C ARG A 282 2.68 17.67 11.26
N ARG A 283 3.69 16.92 10.84
CA ARG A 283 3.60 15.99 9.73
C ARG A 283 3.94 14.59 10.24
N LEU A 284 3.00 13.67 10.12
CA LEU A 284 3.16 12.27 10.51
C LEU A 284 3.25 11.42 9.25
N PRO A 285 4.47 11.09 8.77
CA PRO A 285 4.67 10.32 7.54
C PRO A 285 4.32 8.85 7.74
N GLY A 286 4.02 8.14 6.67
CA GLY A 286 3.90 6.68 6.72
C GLY A 286 2.74 6.10 5.92
N LEU A 287 1.94 6.93 5.26
CA LEU A 287 0.88 6.45 4.37
C LEU A 287 1.44 6.18 2.97
N ALA A 288 0.93 5.16 2.31
CA ALA A 288 1.18 4.95 0.89
C ALA A 288 0.02 5.50 0.06
N VAL A 289 0.35 6.17 -1.05
CA VAL A 289 -0.62 6.60 -2.05
C VAL A 289 -0.38 5.80 -3.32
N LEU A 290 -1.42 5.20 -3.87
CA LEU A 290 -1.31 4.38 -5.07
C LEU A 290 -1.99 5.06 -6.26
N PRO A 291 -1.38 4.94 -7.46
CA PRO A 291 -1.99 5.32 -8.72
C PRO A 291 -3.36 4.65 -8.94
N PRO A 292 -4.23 5.23 -9.79
CA PRO A 292 -5.59 4.73 -10.02
C PRO A 292 -5.68 3.25 -10.39
N ARG A 293 -4.65 2.74 -11.06
CA ARG A 293 -4.61 1.37 -11.59
C ARG A 293 -3.77 0.40 -10.75
N GLN A 294 -3.41 0.81 -9.55
CA GLN A 294 -2.65 -0.05 -8.65
C GLN A 294 -3.45 -0.42 -7.41
N TRP A 295 -3.26 -1.65 -6.98
CA TRP A 295 -3.88 -2.21 -5.80
C TRP A 295 -2.85 -2.93 -4.93
N ARG A 296 -3.06 -2.89 -3.61
CA ARG A 296 -2.25 -3.56 -2.60
C ARG A 296 -3.16 -4.08 -1.49
N LEU A 297 -2.88 -5.30 -1.00
CA LEU A 297 -3.55 -5.82 0.18
C LEU A 297 -2.94 -5.20 1.43
N ALA A 298 -3.53 -4.13 1.93
CA ALA A 298 -3.11 -3.43 3.15
C ALA A 298 -4.30 -2.74 3.82
N GLY A 299 -4.22 -2.51 5.13
CA GLY A 299 -5.32 -1.97 5.91
C GLY A 299 -6.34 -3.03 6.33
N ALA A 300 -7.52 -2.57 6.73
CA ALA A 300 -8.64 -3.44 7.06
C ALA A 300 -9.09 -4.24 5.83
N GLU A 301 -9.63 -5.45 6.06
CA GLU A 301 -10.09 -6.32 4.97
C GLU A 301 -11.16 -5.65 4.11
N ASP A 302 -12.14 -4.99 4.73
CA ASP A 302 -13.20 -4.27 4.01
C ASP A 302 -12.64 -3.12 3.18
N TRP A 303 -11.60 -2.43 3.68
CA TRP A 303 -10.91 -1.35 3.00
C TRP A 303 -10.21 -1.85 1.73
N ALA A 304 -9.34 -2.85 1.86
CA ALA A 304 -8.63 -3.45 0.73
C ALA A 304 -9.59 -4.11 -0.28
N GLY A 305 -10.64 -4.76 0.21
CA GLY A 305 -11.67 -5.40 -0.59
C GLY A 305 -12.51 -4.41 -1.40
N ALA A 306 -12.91 -3.30 -0.80
CA ALA A 306 -13.66 -2.25 -1.48
C ALA A 306 -12.89 -1.69 -2.69
N ALA A 307 -11.59 -1.39 -2.51
CA ALA A 307 -10.74 -0.95 -3.61
C ALA A 307 -10.59 -2.02 -4.69
N LEU A 308 -10.35 -3.29 -4.33
CA LEU A 308 -10.22 -4.38 -5.30
C LEU A 308 -11.48 -4.56 -6.15
N ALA A 309 -12.63 -4.46 -5.52
CA ALA A 309 -13.91 -4.62 -6.22
C ALA A 309 -14.15 -3.57 -7.30
N THR A 310 -13.53 -2.38 -7.24
CA THR A 310 -13.70 -1.33 -8.27
C THR A 310 -13.07 -1.70 -9.61
N PHE A 311 -12.06 -2.57 -9.60
CA PHE A 311 -11.41 -3.02 -10.83
C PHE A 311 -12.27 -3.99 -11.64
N VAL A 312 -13.31 -4.57 -11.04
CA VAL A 312 -14.27 -5.41 -11.78
C VAL A 312 -15.26 -4.52 -12.52
N GLN A 313 -15.12 -4.42 -13.83
CA GLN A 313 -15.85 -3.50 -14.70
C GLN A 313 -16.70 -4.26 -15.74
N PRO A 314 -17.89 -4.71 -15.39
CA PRO A 314 -18.71 -5.52 -16.29
C PRO A 314 -19.21 -4.75 -17.53
N GLY A 315 -19.22 -3.41 -17.51
CA GLY A 315 -19.66 -2.56 -18.62
C GLY A 315 -18.62 -2.31 -19.72
N GLN A 316 -17.39 -2.81 -19.58
CA GLN A 316 -16.37 -2.65 -20.63
C GLN A 316 -16.74 -3.47 -21.87
N ALA A 317 -16.57 -2.90 -23.06
CA ALA A 317 -16.85 -3.56 -24.36
C ALA A 317 -16.13 -4.91 -24.51
N ALA A 318 -14.89 -4.99 -24.01
CA ALA A 318 -14.12 -6.24 -24.02
C ALA A 318 -14.74 -7.34 -23.13
N VAL A 319 -15.33 -6.97 -21.99
CA VAL A 319 -16.08 -7.89 -21.11
C VAL A 319 -17.38 -8.30 -21.75
N GLU A 320 -18.07 -7.37 -22.42
CA GLU A 320 -19.31 -7.66 -23.17
C GLU A 320 -19.09 -8.67 -24.26
N ALA A 321 -18.10 -8.44 -25.12
CA ALA A 321 -17.74 -9.36 -26.21
C ALA A 321 -17.38 -10.76 -25.70
N LEU A 322 -16.63 -10.86 -24.59
CA LEU A 322 -16.29 -12.15 -23.99
C LEU A 322 -17.53 -12.84 -23.37
N THR A 323 -18.45 -12.07 -22.82
CA THR A 323 -19.74 -12.58 -22.27
C THR A 323 -20.63 -13.14 -23.37
N ASP A 324 -20.74 -12.44 -24.52
CA ASP A 324 -21.53 -12.90 -25.66
C ASP A 324 -20.95 -14.20 -26.25
N GLU A 325 -19.63 -14.31 -26.33
CA GLU A 325 -18.96 -15.56 -26.72
C GLU A 325 -19.27 -16.69 -25.74
N ALA A 326 -19.19 -16.44 -24.41
CA ALA A 326 -19.51 -17.42 -23.39
C ALA A 326 -20.97 -17.90 -23.48
N LEU A 327 -21.91 -16.97 -23.72
CA LEU A 327 -23.32 -17.30 -23.92
C LEU A 327 -23.53 -18.15 -25.19
N GLY A 328 -22.79 -17.85 -26.27
CA GLY A 328 -22.79 -18.67 -27.49
C GLY A 328 -22.33 -20.11 -27.23
N ILE A 329 -21.25 -20.29 -26.48
CA ILE A 329 -20.72 -21.59 -26.09
C ILE A 329 -21.76 -22.35 -25.21
N ALA A 330 -22.33 -21.70 -24.20
CA ALA A 330 -23.28 -22.33 -23.30
C ALA A 330 -24.58 -22.77 -24.01
N LYS A 331 -25.04 -22.05 -25.03
CA LYS A 331 -26.20 -22.41 -25.85
C LYS A 331 -25.91 -23.62 -26.74
N HIS A 332 -24.69 -23.74 -27.27
CA HIS A 332 -24.30 -24.83 -28.14
C HIS A 332 -24.27 -26.19 -27.41
N ASP A 333 -23.94 -26.18 -26.12
CA ASP A 333 -23.88 -27.36 -25.29
C ASP A 333 -25.26 -27.90 -24.82
N GLY A 334 -26.37 -27.34 -25.35
CA GLY A 334 -27.72 -27.96 -25.35
C GLY A 334 -28.47 -27.96 -24.04
N GLY A 335 -28.02 -27.24 -23.01
CA GLY A 335 -28.64 -27.26 -21.69
C GLY A 335 -29.25 -25.94 -21.22
N SER A 336 -30.19 -26.01 -20.29
CA SER A 336 -30.55 -24.88 -19.45
C SER A 336 -29.29 -24.32 -18.83
N ALA A 337 -28.94 -23.05 -19.14
CA ALA A 337 -27.67 -22.44 -18.78
C ALA A 337 -27.57 -22.17 -17.26
N GLY A 338 -27.41 -23.25 -16.48
CA GLY A 338 -27.14 -23.16 -15.04
C GLY A 338 -25.79 -22.48 -14.78
N PRO A 339 -25.57 -21.92 -13.57
CA PRO A 339 -24.37 -21.18 -13.22
C PRO A 339 -23.05 -21.91 -13.50
N ASP A 340 -23.00 -23.22 -13.31
CA ASP A 340 -21.81 -24.05 -13.59
C ASP A 340 -21.49 -24.11 -15.10
N VAL A 341 -22.53 -24.21 -15.95
CA VAL A 341 -22.37 -24.21 -17.41
C VAL A 341 -21.89 -22.83 -17.88
N LEU A 342 -22.46 -21.76 -17.34
CA LEU A 342 -22.04 -20.40 -17.65
C LEU A 342 -20.60 -20.13 -17.22
N ALA A 343 -20.21 -20.60 -16.03
CA ALA A 343 -18.84 -20.48 -15.53
C ALA A 343 -17.84 -21.27 -16.40
N ALA A 344 -18.19 -22.49 -16.80
CA ALA A 344 -17.36 -23.29 -17.71
C ALA A 344 -17.23 -22.68 -19.10
N ALA A 345 -18.33 -22.11 -19.62
CA ALA A 345 -18.35 -21.42 -20.92
C ALA A 345 -17.48 -20.14 -20.86
N ALA A 346 -17.54 -19.34 -19.79
CA ALA A 346 -16.68 -18.18 -19.56
C ALA A 346 -15.18 -18.58 -19.56
N CYS A 347 -14.83 -19.65 -18.85
CA CYS A 347 -13.47 -20.20 -18.88
C CYS A 347 -13.05 -20.67 -20.27
N THR A 348 -13.99 -21.24 -21.05
CA THR A 348 -13.73 -21.70 -22.44
C THR A 348 -13.50 -20.53 -23.38
N ALA A 349 -14.30 -19.48 -23.30
CA ALA A 349 -14.13 -18.26 -24.07
C ALA A 349 -12.77 -17.60 -23.75
N LEU A 350 -12.43 -17.54 -22.45
CA LEU A 350 -11.16 -16.96 -22.00
C LEU A 350 -9.95 -17.76 -22.50
N ARG A 351 -9.99 -19.09 -22.47
CA ARG A 351 -8.93 -19.96 -23.01
C ARG A 351 -8.63 -19.72 -24.49
N ARG A 352 -9.65 -19.45 -25.29
CA ARG A 352 -9.49 -19.13 -26.72
C ARG A 352 -8.65 -17.89 -26.95
N ARG A 353 -8.54 -16.98 -25.94
CA ARG A 353 -7.72 -15.77 -25.99
C ARG A 353 -6.23 -16.04 -25.85
N ARG A 354 -5.83 -17.22 -25.34
CA ARG A 354 -4.43 -17.64 -25.16
C ARG A 354 -3.60 -16.61 -24.40
N ILE A 355 -4.09 -16.27 -23.19
CA ILE A 355 -3.41 -15.31 -22.32
C ILE A 355 -2.20 -15.98 -21.68
N ASP A 356 -1.01 -15.43 -21.90
CA ASP A 356 0.22 -15.83 -21.22
C ASP A 356 0.24 -15.24 -19.83
N ARG A 357 0.48 -16.12 -18.84
CA ARG A 357 0.48 -15.72 -17.45
C ARG A 357 1.80 -15.05 -17.07
N GLU A 358 1.69 -13.89 -16.45
CA GLU A 358 2.78 -13.22 -15.76
C GLU A 358 2.74 -13.51 -14.26
N ASP A 359 3.92 -13.57 -13.62
CA ASP A 359 3.99 -13.72 -12.18
C ASP A 359 3.50 -12.45 -11.50
N ALA A 360 2.48 -12.57 -10.66
CA ALA A 360 2.10 -11.51 -9.75
C ALA A 360 3.02 -11.55 -8.53
N GLY A 361 3.60 -10.41 -8.17
CA GLY A 361 4.30 -10.28 -6.91
C GLY A 361 3.35 -10.49 -5.72
N PRO A 362 3.87 -10.69 -4.51
CA PRO A 362 3.05 -10.86 -3.32
C PRO A 362 2.26 -9.57 -3.04
N TRP A 363 0.93 -9.66 -3.02
CA TRP A 363 -0.01 -8.51 -2.88
C TRP A 363 0.21 -7.68 -1.61
N ARG A 364 0.81 -8.27 -0.55
CA ARG A 364 1.06 -7.59 0.73
C ARG A 364 2.29 -6.71 0.71
N SER A 365 3.30 -7.07 -0.08
CA SER A 365 4.61 -6.39 -0.03
C SER A 365 4.79 -5.32 -1.09
N ALA A 366 4.10 -5.42 -2.23
CA ALA A 366 4.22 -4.46 -3.32
C ALA A 366 2.85 -4.19 -3.97
N PRO A 367 2.64 -2.97 -4.49
CA PRO A 367 1.47 -2.67 -5.31
C PRO A 367 1.48 -3.50 -6.59
N SER A 368 0.31 -3.99 -6.98
CA SER A 368 0.10 -4.72 -8.23
C SER A 368 -0.65 -3.83 -9.21
N LEU A 369 -0.14 -3.71 -10.43
CA LEU A 369 -0.88 -3.09 -11.53
C LEU A 369 -2.06 -4.00 -11.88
N VAL A 370 -3.24 -3.42 -12.05
CA VAL A 370 -4.44 -4.11 -12.54
C VAL A 370 -4.75 -3.60 -13.94
N ARG A 371 -4.64 -4.48 -14.93
CA ARG A 371 -4.92 -4.17 -16.34
C ARG A 371 -6.42 -4.08 -16.58
N THR A 372 -6.82 -3.23 -17.53
CA THR A 372 -8.18 -3.25 -18.06
C THR A 372 -8.43 -4.53 -18.85
N ALA A 373 -9.71 -4.89 -19.05
CA ALA A 373 -10.07 -6.04 -19.86
C ALA A 373 -9.55 -5.94 -21.31
N ALA A 374 -9.59 -4.75 -21.90
CA ALA A 374 -9.07 -4.50 -23.24
C ALA A 374 -7.56 -4.75 -23.31
N GLU A 375 -6.77 -4.13 -22.43
CA GLU A 375 -5.32 -4.32 -22.39
C GLU A 375 -4.90 -5.78 -22.17
N LEU A 376 -5.61 -6.49 -21.28
CA LEU A 376 -5.35 -7.90 -21.03
C LEU A 376 -5.60 -8.75 -22.28
N LEU A 377 -6.70 -8.51 -22.99
CA LEU A 377 -7.06 -9.26 -24.18
C LEU A 377 -6.21 -8.90 -25.40
N ASP A 378 -5.82 -7.63 -25.56
CA ASP A 378 -5.00 -7.15 -26.67
C ASP A 378 -3.54 -7.59 -26.52
N SER A 379 -2.96 -7.41 -25.32
CA SER A 379 -1.59 -7.84 -25.05
C SER A 379 -1.44 -9.36 -24.95
N ARG A 380 -2.52 -10.06 -24.62
CA ARG A 380 -2.55 -11.49 -24.27
C ARG A 380 -1.55 -11.84 -23.17
N ARG A 381 -1.29 -10.92 -22.26
CA ARG A 381 -0.37 -11.10 -21.14
C ARG A 381 -0.96 -10.48 -19.89
N GLY A 382 -0.95 -11.22 -18.78
CA GLY A 382 -1.51 -10.73 -17.54
C GLY A 382 -1.23 -11.60 -16.33
N THR A 383 -1.42 -10.98 -15.18
CA THR A 383 -1.29 -11.65 -13.89
C THR A 383 -2.55 -12.47 -13.57
N VAL A 384 -2.47 -13.33 -12.56
CA VAL A 384 -3.64 -14.04 -12.06
C VAL A 384 -4.73 -13.08 -11.56
N LEU A 385 -4.33 -11.90 -11.06
CA LEU A 385 -5.25 -10.84 -10.61
C LEU A 385 -6.03 -10.25 -11.79
N ASP A 386 -5.35 -9.92 -12.90
CA ASP A 386 -6.00 -9.40 -14.10
C ASP A 386 -7.05 -10.39 -14.65
N VAL A 387 -6.69 -11.66 -14.71
CA VAL A 387 -7.59 -12.74 -15.17
C VAL A 387 -8.78 -12.90 -14.23
N ALA A 388 -8.56 -12.85 -12.90
CA ALA A 388 -9.62 -12.96 -11.91
C ALA A 388 -10.63 -11.81 -12.01
N VAL A 389 -10.12 -10.59 -12.16
CA VAL A 389 -10.95 -9.37 -12.31
C VAL A 389 -11.76 -9.42 -13.60
N LEU A 390 -11.15 -9.78 -14.73
CA LEU A 390 -11.85 -9.96 -16.00
C LEU A 390 -12.95 -11.03 -15.89
N LEU A 391 -12.60 -12.21 -15.35
CA LEU A 391 -13.54 -13.31 -15.17
C LEU A 391 -14.71 -12.92 -14.26
N ALA A 392 -14.45 -12.21 -13.17
CA ALA A 392 -15.48 -11.70 -12.29
C ALA A 392 -16.42 -10.73 -13.04
N GLY A 393 -15.90 -9.85 -13.91
CA GLY A 393 -16.70 -8.97 -14.76
C GLY A 393 -17.66 -9.75 -15.68
N VAL A 394 -17.14 -10.79 -16.35
CA VAL A 394 -17.96 -11.69 -17.20
C VAL A 394 -19.04 -12.39 -16.37
N LEU A 395 -18.69 -12.92 -15.20
CA LEU A 395 -19.61 -13.61 -14.31
C LEU A 395 -20.72 -12.69 -13.74
N VAL A 396 -20.40 -11.40 -13.48
CA VAL A 396 -21.41 -10.39 -13.11
C VAL A 396 -22.46 -10.26 -14.24
N ARG A 397 -22.01 -10.11 -15.48
CA ARG A 397 -22.93 -10.01 -16.64
C ARG A 397 -23.73 -11.28 -16.87
N LEU A 398 -23.16 -12.44 -16.60
CA LEU A 398 -23.86 -13.73 -16.62
C LEU A 398 -24.83 -13.93 -15.43
N GLY A 399 -24.89 -13.01 -14.49
CA GLY A 399 -25.83 -13.01 -13.36
C GLY A 399 -25.48 -14.02 -12.26
N THR A 400 -24.20 -14.38 -12.10
CA THR A 400 -23.77 -15.45 -11.17
C THR A 400 -23.27 -14.95 -9.82
N ALA A 401 -23.34 -13.65 -9.52
CA ALA A 401 -22.90 -13.02 -8.27
C ALA A 401 -21.49 -13.50 -7.81
N PRO A 402 -20.42 -13.09 -8.50
CA PRO A 402 -19.08 -13.55 -8.20
C PRO A 402 -18.53 -12.95 -6.90
N VAL A 403 -17.55 -13.68 -6.31
CA VAL A 403 -16.78 -13.27 -5.13
C VAL A 403 -15.30 -13.50 -5.43
N LEU A 404 -14.47 -12.47 -5.30
CA LEU A 404 -13.02 -12.63 -5.36
C LEU A 404 -12.53 -13.17 -4.02
N LEU A 405 -11.79 -14.27 -4.06
CA LEU A 405 -11.31 -15.03 -2.90
C LEU A 405 -9.79 -15.01 -2.90
N LEU A 406 -9.19 -14.29 -1.97
CA LEU A 406 -7.75 -14.12 -1.90
C LEU A 406 -7.14 -15.06 -0.85
N THR A 407 -6.03 -15.69 -1.23
CA THR A 407 -5.10 -16.37 -0.33
C THR A 407 -3.77 -15.60 -0.32
N PRO A 408 -2.80 -15.94 0.54
CA PRO A 408 -1.47 -15.34 0.50
C PRO A 408 -0.77 -15.46 -0.85
N GLU A 409 -1.06 -16.51 -1.62
CA GLU A 409 -0.33 -16.87 -2.85
C GLU A 409 -1.13 -16.67 -4.15
N THR A 410 -2.47 -16.63 -4.06
CA THR A 410 -3.30 -16.59 -5.28
C THR A 410 -4.65 -15.94 -5.02
N ILE A 411 -5.36 -15.68 -6.11
CA ILE A 411 -6.75 -15.24 -6.11
C ILE A 411 -7.60 -16.28 -6.86
N LEU A 412 -8.75 -16.60 -6.30
CA LEU A 412 -9.76 -17.50 -6.88
C LEU A 412 -11.04 -16.71 -7.12
N VAL A 413 -11.91 -17.21 -7.98
CA VAL A 413 -13.21 -16.59 -8.25
C VAL A 413 -14.32 -17.56 -7.84
N GLY A 414 -15.02 -17.21 -6.75
CA GLY A 414 -16.24 -17.88 -6.33
C GLY A 414 -17.43 -17.38 -7.14
N TYR A 415 -18.48 -18.22 -7.30
CA TYR A 415 -19.75 -17.82 -7.91
C TYR A 415 -20.91 -18.63 -7.30
N ARG A 416 -22.12 -18.06 -7.28
CA ARG A 416 -23.29 -18.76 -6.76
C ARG A 416 -23.80 -19.81 -7.74
N ARG A 417 -24.04 -21.01 -7.23
CA ARG A 417 -24.61 -22.15 -7.98
C ARG A 417 -26.12 -22.23 -7.87
N ARG A 418 -26.70 -21.82 -6.75
CA ARG A 418 -28.14 -21.91 -6.47
C ARG A 418 -28.65 -20.62 -5.88
N GLY A 419 -29.83 -20.16 -6.35
CA GLY A 419 -30.56 -19.03 -5.83
C GLY A 419 -29.88 -17.68 -6.12
N ARG A 420 -30.57 -16.79 -6.84
CA ARG A 420 -30.15 -15.39 -7.02
C ARG A 420 -30.26 -14.58 -5.72
N GLU A 421 -31.04 -15.07 -4.75
CA GLU A 421 -31.46 -14.33 -3.55
C GLU A 421 -30.71 -14.79 -2.30
N GLY A 422 -29.43 -14.72 -2.29
CA GLY A 422 -28.66 -15.00 -1.08
C GLY A 422 -27.68 -13.88 -0.77
N ARG A 423 -27.54 -13.51 0.52
CA ARG A 423 -26.53 -12.57 0.99
C ARG A 423 -25.13 -13.04 0.54
N ALA A 424 -24.31 -12.11 0.07
CA ALA A 424 -22.90 -12.38 -0.16
C ALA A 424 -22.20 -12.86 1.14
N PRO A 425 -21.18 -13.73 1.06
CA PRO A 425 -20.46 -14.15 2.25
C PRO A 425 -19.87 -12.93 2.96
N ALA A 426 -20.05 -12.87 4.27
CA ALA A 426 -19.58 -11.77 5.11
C ALA A 426 -18.13 -11.96 5.57
N SER A 427 -17.56 -13.16 5.38
CA SER A 427 -16.19 -13.46 5.79
C SER A 427 -15.55 -14.53 4.87
N PRO A 428 -14.22 -14.66 4.87
CA PRO A 428 -13.50 -15.73 4.19
C PRO A 428 -13.97 -17.11 4.64
N GLN A 429 -14.24 -17.31 5.92
CA GLN A 429 -14.72 -18.59 6.49
C GLN A 429 -16.09 -18.96 5.97
N GLU A 430 -17.02 -18.01 5.92
CA GLU A 430 -18.34 -18.23 5.35
C GLU A 430 -18.27 -18.60 3.88
N ALA A 431 -17.42 -17.91 3.10
CA ALA A 431 -17.18 -18.23 1.70
C ALA A 431 -16.65 -19.67 1.52
N ALA A 432 -15.67 -20.05 2.31
CA ALA A 432 -15.12 -21.39 2.30
C ALA A 432 -16.19 -22.47 2.62
N ASP A 433 -17.04 -22.22 3.61
CA ASP A 433 -18.12 -23.13 3.98
C ASP A 433 -19.20 -23.25 2.91
N LEU A 434 -19.55 -22.14 2.24
CA LEU A 434 -20.49 -22.17 1.11
C LEU A 434 -19.93 -22.99 -0.06
N ILE A 435 -18.62 -22.94 -0.32
CA ILE A 435 -17.98 -23.73 -1.36
C ILE A 435 -17.94 -25.20 -0.98
N ARG A 436 -17.54 -25.55 0.27
CA ARG A 436 -17.51 -26.95 0.75
C ARG A 436 -18.89 -27.58 0.67
N ARG A 437 -19.95 -26.85 1.01
CA ARG A 437 -21.37 -27.31 0.92
C ARG A 437 -21.90 -27.33 -0.51
N GLY A 438 -21.15 -26.86 -1.51
CA GLY A 438 -21.57 -26.82 -2.91
C GLY A 438 -22.66 -25.78 -3.24
N VAL A 439 -22.87 -24.82 -2.36
CA VAL A 439 -23.77 -23.64 -2.59
C VAL A 439 -23.09 -22.62 -3.51
N MET A 440 -21.77 -22.50 -3.38
CA MET A 440 -20.91 -21.74 -4.29
C MET A 440 -20.02 -22.67 -5.11
N GLY A 441 -19.81 -22.31 -6.37
CA GLY A 441 -18.76 -22.86 -7.20
C GLY A 441 -17.48 -22.03 -7.05
N MET A 442 -16.36 -22.55 -7.52
CA MET A 442 -15.07 -21.88 -7.49
C MET A 442 -14.31 -22.13 -8.80
N ILE A 443 -13.64 -21.12 -9.28
CA ILE A 443 -12.76 -21.14 -10.47
C ILE A 443 -11.37 -20.75 -10.03
N ASP A 444 -10.36 -21.49 -10.52
CA ASP A 444 -8.97 -21.06 -10.45
C ASP A 444 -8.60 -20.31 -11.74
N PRO A 445 -8.36 -19.00 -11.70
CA PRO A 445 -8.02 -18.22 -12.90
C PRO A 445 -6.74 -18.69 -13.58
N ARG A 446 -5.82 -19.33 -12.84
CA ARG A 446 -4.58 -19.90 -13.42
C ARG A 446 -4.90 -21.04 -14.39
N LEU A 447 -5.94 -21.82 -14.09
CA LEU A 447 -6.42 -22.92 -14.93
C LEU A 447 -7.37 -22.41 -16.02
N ALA A 448 -8.04 -21.29 -15.80
CA ALA A 448 -8.97 -20.71 -16.79
C ALA A 448 -8.28 -20.27 -18.09
N VAL A 449 -7.01 -19.88 -18.02
CA VAL A 449 -6.21 -19.52 -19.22
C VAL A 449 -5.36 -20.68 -19.74
N GLY A 450 -5.24 -21.77 -18.97
CA GLY A 450 -4.49 -22.99 -19.33
C GLY A 450 -5.36 -24.05 -20.03
N ALA A 451 -4.76 -25.20 -20.30
CA ALA A 451 -5.43 -26.34 -20.92
C ALA A 451 -6.29 -27.18 -19.94
N ALA A 452 -6.17 -26.94 -18.63
CA ALA A 452 -6.83 -27.71 -17.58
C ALA A 452 -8.25 -27.26 -17.29
N VAL A 453 -9.04 -28.09 -16.60
CA VAL A 453 -10.38 -27.73 -16.11
C VAL A 453 -10.25 -26.71 -14.98
N ALA A 454 -10.86 -25.54 -15.13
CA ALA A 454 -10.75 -24.44 -14.19
C ALA A 454 -11.84 -24.45 -13.09
N VAL A 455 -12.99 -25.08 -13.37
CA VAL A 455 -14.14 -25.11 -12.46
C VAL A 455 -13.98 -26.26 -11.46
N LEU A 456 -14.07 -25.95 -10.15
CA LEU A 456 -13.83 -26.91 -9.07
C LEU A 456 -14.59 -28.24 -9.21
N HIS A 457 -15.85 -28.19 -9.59
CA HIS A 457 -16.71 -29.40 -9.71
C HIS A 457 -16.34 -30.30 -10.88
N GLY A 458 -15.58 -29.81 -11.86
CA GLY A 458 -15.04 -30.58 -12.97
C GLY A 458 -13.61 -31.09 -12.70
N LEU A 459 -13.00 -30.76 -11.56
CA LEU A 459 -11.65 -31.21 -11.23
C LEU A 459 -11.65 -32.69 -10.79
N PRO A 460 -10.61 -33.47 -11.15
CA PRO A 460 -10.36 -34.77 -10.59
C PRO A 460 -10.21 -34.73 -9.07
N GLY A 461 -10.54 -35.82 -8.35
CA GLY A 461 -10.61 -35.86 -6.89
C GLY A 461 -9.39 -35.26 -6.17
N ARG A 462 -8.16 -35.58 -6.60
CA ARG A 462 -6.92 -35.07 -6.01
C ARG A 462 -6.76 -33.56 -6.22
N ALA A 463 -7.00 -33.05 -7.43
CA ALA A 463 -6.92 -31.62 -7.74
C ALA A 463 -8.02 -30.83 -7.02
N ARG A 464 -9.21 -31.42 -6.85
CA ARG A 464 -10.29 -30.87 -6.05
C ARG A 464 -9.90 -30.77 -4.57
N GLY A 465 -9.23 -31.80 -4.03
CA GLY A 465 -8.72 -31.79 -2.66
C GLY A 465 -7.76 -30.62 -2.41
N VAL A 466 -6.76 -30.45 -3.25
CA VAL A 466 -5.80 -29.32 -3.17
C VAL A 466 -6.50 -27.96 -3.28
N ALA A 467 -7.49 -27.84 -4.16
CA ALA A 467 -8.26 -26.60 -4.29
C ALA A 467 -9.12 -26.31 -3.05
N LEU A 468 -9.62 -27.33 -2.37
CA LEU A 468 -10.37 -27.18 -1.11
C LEU A 468 -9.45 -26.91 0.09
N GLU A 469 -8.24 -27.43 0.10
CA GLU A 469 -7.21 -27.08 1.10
C GLU A 469 -6.83 -25.60 1.03
N ALA A 470 -6.70 -25.03 -0.18
CA ALA A 470 -6.42 -23.61 -0.35
C ALA A 470 -7.50 -22.69 0.28
N LEU A 471 -8.71 -23.20 0.53
CA LEU A 471 -9.76 -22.43 1.21
C LEU A 471 -9.48 -22.24 2.71
N SER A 472 -8.61 -23.02 3.33
CA SER A 472 -8.19 -22.82 4.74
C SER A 472 -7.34 -21.55 4.90
N ASP A 473 -6.68 -21.12 3.81
CA ASP A 473 -5.75 -20.00 3.80
C ASP A 473 -6.39 -18.71 3.22
N LEU A 474 -7.72 -18.70 3.08
CA LEU A 474 -8.43 -17.50 2.63
C LEU A 474 -8.22 -16.34 3.62
N THR A 475 -7.74 -15.24 3.09
CA THR A 475 -7.47 -14.01 3.85
C THR A 475 -8.48 -12.91 3.57
N LEU A 476 -9.16 -12.96 2.41
CA LEU A 476 -10.14 -11.95 2.00
C LEU A 476 -11.19 -12.55 1.08
N ALA A 477 -12.46 -12.22 1.29
CA ALA A 477 -13.58 -12.53 0.41
C ALA A 477 -14.27 -11.23 -0.01
N VAL A 478 -14.22 -10.91 -1.31
CA VAL A 478 -14.72 -9.64 -1.87
C VAL A 478 -15.91 -9.92 -2.78
N PRO A 479 -17.13 -9.68 -2.31
CA PRO A 479 -18.31 -9.74 -3.16
C PRO A 479 -18.26 -8.66 -4.27
N VAL A 480 -18.67 -9.02 -5.48
CA VAL A 480 -18.63 -8.12 -6.64
C VAL A 480 -20.04 -7.99 -7.24
N GLY A 481 -20.39 -6.80 -7.70
CA GLY A 481 -21.68 -6.51 -8.32
C GLY A 481 -22.74 -5.97 -7.37
N ALA A 482 -24.03 -6.17 -7.68
CA ALA A 482 -25.18 -5.59 -6.98
C ALA A 482 -25.31 -5.98 -5.48
N ALA A 483 -24.50 -6.90 -4.99
CA ALA A 483 -24.48 -7.36 -3.59
C ALA A 483 -23.68 -6.45 -2.64
N ARG A 484 -23.19 -5.30 -3.09
CA ARG A 484 -22.44 -4.37 -2.22
C ARG A 484 -23.37 -3.63 -1.27
N PRO A 485 -23.00 -3.50 0.02
CA PRO A 485 -23.61 -2.50 0.87
C PRO A 485 -23.28 -1.11 0.27
N GLY A 486 -24.34 -0.38 -0.15
CA GLY A 486 -24.19 0.97 -0.73
C GLY A 486 -24.35 1.08 -2.24
N GLY A 487 -24.52 -0.02 -2.99
CA GLY A 487 -24.97 0.02 -4.39
C GLY A 487 -24.01 0.71 -5.38
N ALA A 488 -22.73 0.94 -5.01
CA ALA A 488 -21.77 1.58 -5.88
C ALA A 488 -21.45 0.67 -7.09
N VAL A 489 -21.99 1.03 -8.24
CA VAL A 489 -21.56 0.49 -9.53
C VAL A 489 -20.12 0.95 -9.73
N PRO A 490 -19.17 0.05 -10.13
CA PRO A 490 -17.83 0.47 -10.49
C PRO A 490 -17.92 1.53 -11.58
N GLN A 491 -17.48 2.75 -11.28
CA GLN A 491 -17.32 3.73 -12.34
C GLN A 491 -16.10 3.33 -13.17
N PRO A 492 -16.11 3.51 -14.48
CA PRO A 492 -14.98 3.17 -15.31
C PRO A 492 -13.72 3.87 -14.79
N LEU A 493 -12.72 3.07 -14.44
CA LEU A 493 -11.37 3.56 -14.28
C LEU A 493 -10.91 3.89 -15.70
N LEU A 494 -11.01 5.14 -16.09
CA LEU A 494 -10.46 5.77 -17.28
C LEU A 494 -10.28 4.84 -18.50
N GLU A 495 -11.03 5.10 -19.55
CA GLU A 495 -10.72 4.61 -20.92
C GLU A 495 -9.41 5.20 -21.43
#